data_a1b9003d521897813c9a2194e7b1f828
#
_entry.id   a1b9003d521897813c9a2194e7b1f828
#
_cell.length_a   1.000
_cell.length_b   1.000
_cell.length_c   1.000
_cell.angle_alpha   90.00
_cell.angle_beta   90.00
_cell.angle_gamma   90.00
#
_symmetry.space_group_name_H-M   'P 1'
#
loop_
_entity.id
_entity.type
_entity.pdbx_description
1 polymer ?
#
loop_
_entity_poly.entity_id
_entity_poly.type
_entity_poly.pdbx_seq_one_letter_code
_entity_poly.pdbx_strand_id
1 'polypeptide(L)'
;MRVAVGLVLCMFLASIPITSAQSDSTEQEEWPGDPIDSHVHLTWAALTLDVNDWADEYPEIVDVTSVGESELGKSLWVVRLSDWSNETKPNGDIKEIVYIDGGHHGNEYLGTALAYLSAKWYINGWAEGNQEAIDVLQNTELHILIMLNPDGNDFDTRWNINQVDLNRNYDHYWNTCPTTQPGSSAFSEAETAANSNYMNTVVPDADLYVTMHTGVWIMLYPWGKWPEQPSDWELYHQIRDDVQDNISSIPIQNANQGLYPNCGTSRDYGYGVMGYPTFTFETDDEQFVPGSFENLNDRLDEEMDVMRYLIENVWYWRARLDVRSIDIAGDSLTLDVGNQGQASTSNATLQYLSSTGDVTWTSSSFSVNATNSSLVEIDSSNLSMEDGGSWQLYYQIRVIDSARWVSEPIEIEAIVSTNNEDSNLLVGYGLFNPITIIGCLAVVSLFKKDEQDED
;
A
#
# COMPACT_ATOMS: atom_id res chain seq x y z
N MET A 1 52.56 -79.23 -10.86
CA MET A 1 51.32 -79.16 -11.62
C MET A 1 50.30 -78.38 -10.72
N ARG A 2 50.11 -77.08 -10.95
CA ARG A 2 49.15 -76.26 -10.21
C ARG A 2 48.06 -75.86 -11.19
N VAL A 3 46.84 -76.28 -10.89
CA VAL A 3 45.67 -76.01 -11.67
C VAL A 3 45.11 -74.72 -11.11
N ALA A 4 45.00 -73.68 -11.92
CA ALA A 4 44.34 -72.43 -11.60
C ALA A 4 42.86 -72.59 -11.98
N VAL A 5 41.99 -72.45 -10.98
CA VAL A 5 40.54 -72.38 -11.18
C VAL A 5 40.16 -70.89 -11.34
N GLY A 6 39.75 -70.52 -12.54
CA GLY A 6 39.25 -69.22 -12.85
C GLY A 6 37.78 -69.14 -12.47
N LEU A 7 37.43 -68.17 -11.54
CA LEU A 7 36.08 -67.85 -11.18
C LEU A 7 35.56 -66.84 -12.18
N VAL A 8 34.60 -67.19 -13.01
CA VAL A 8 33.87 -66.28 -13.89
C VAL A 8 32.71 -65.71 -13.10
N LEU A 9 32.82 -64.44 -12.74
CA LEU A 9 31.73 -63.68 -12.10
C LEU A 9 30.82 -63.11 -13.20
N CYS A 10 29.68 -63.75 -13.44
CA CYS A 10 28.61 -63.16 -14.26
C CYS A 10 27.90 -62.04 -13.49
N MET A 11 28.20 -60.76 -13.84
CA MET A 11 27.38 -59.66 -13.42
C MET A 11 26.08 -59.61 -14.23
N PHE A 12 24.99 -60.01 -13.64
CA PHE A 12 23.67 -59.66 -14.15
C PHE A 12 23.44 -58.19 -13.89
N LEU A 13 23.57 -57.34 -14.91
CA LEU A 13 23.02 -55.99 -14.93
C LEU A 13 21.49 -56.10 -15.05
N ALA A 14 20.82 -56.09 -13.92
CA ALA A 14 19.39 -55.79 -13.92
C ALA A 14 19.20 -54.32 -14.34
N SER A 15 18.74 -54.12 -15.56
CA SER A 15 18.21 -52.84 -16.00
C SER A 15 16.94 -52.53 -15.18
N ILE A 16 17.10 -51.76 -14.15
CA ILE A 16 15.96 -51.10 -13.49
C ILE A 16 15.45 -50.08 -14.50
N PRO A 17 14.22 -50.17 -14.98
CA PRO A 17 13.64 -49.05 -15.72
C PRO A 17 13.64 -47.86 -14.81
N ILE A 18 14.38 -46.82 -15.13
CA ILE A 18 14.18 -45.49 -14.64
C ILE A 18 12.82 -45.07 -15.23
N THR A 19 11.76 -45.34 -14.52
CA THR A 19 10.56 -44.57 -14.70
C THR A 19 11.00 -43.17 -14.30
N SER A 20 11.19 -42.29 -15.29
CA SER A 20 11.06 -40.85 -15.06
C SER A 20 9.73 -40.71 -14.34
N ALA A 21 9.76 -40.38 -13.06
CA ALA A 21 8.68 -39.71 -12.46
C ALA A 21 8.57 -38.43 -13.29
N GLN A 22 7.69 -38.44 -14.24
CA GLN A 22 7.09 -37.24 -14.77
C GLN A 22 6.53 -36.58 -13.52
N SER A 23 7.17 -35.52 -13.07
CA SER A 23 6.55 -34.61 -12.15
C SER A 23 5.26 -34.19 -12.90
N ASP A 24 4.17 -34.73 -12.42
CA ASP A 24 2.88 -34.27 -12.86
C ASP A 24 2.86 -32.79 -12.52
N SER A 25 2.94 -32.03 -13.57
CA SER A 25 2.45 -30.69 -13.74
C SER A 25 1.82 -30.08 -12.48
N THR A 26 2.39 -29.00 -11.99
CA THR A 26 1.73 -27.70 -12.04
C THR A 26 0.22 -27.87 -12.20
N GLU A 27 -0.45 -28.45 -11.23
CA GLU A 27 -1.73 -27.86 -10.86
C GLU A 27 -1.31 -26.50 -10.35
N GLN A 28 -1.57 -25.45 -11.14
CA GLN A 28 -1.51 -24.09 -10.68
C GLN A 28 -2.45 -24.03 -9.49
N GLU A 29 -1.89 -23.78 -8.34
CA GLU A 29 -2.69 -23.56 -7.17
C GLU A 29 -3.59 -22.36 -7.48
N GLU A 30 -4.89 -22.58 -7.55
CA GLU A 30 -5.86 -21.50 -7.76
C GLU A 30 -5.93 -20.68 -6.48
N TRP A 31 -5.73 -19.41 -6.59
CA TRP A 31 -6.03 -18.47 -5.52
C TRP A 31 -7.46 -17.92 -5.73
N PRO A 32 -8.26 -17.70 -4.70
CA PRO A 32 -8.18 -18.17 -3.31
C PRO A 32 -8.69 -19.61 -3.20
N GLY A 33 -8.29 -20.35 -2.16
CA GLY A 33 -8.85 -21.67 -1.83
C GLY A 33 -7.91 -22.84 -2.03
N ASP A 34 -6.68 -22.61 -2.47
CA ASP A 34 -5.68 -23.67 -2.47
C ASP A 34 -5.19 -23.93 -1.04
N PRO A 35 -5.19 -25.18 -0.61
CA PRO A 35 -4.65 -25.49 0.69
C PRO A 35 -3.18 -25.04 0.68
N ILE A 36 -2.88 -24.01 1.48
CA ILE A 36 -1.51 -23.75 1.87
C ILE A 36 -1.01 -25.07 2.45
N ASP A 37 0.09 -25.59 1.89
CA ASP A 37 0.71 -26.83 2.33
C ASP A 37 0.72 -26.86 3.87
N SER A 38 0.51 -28.04 4.44
CA SER A 38 0.47 -28.30 5.88
C SER A 38 1.61 -27.65 6.67
N HIS A 39 2.58 -27.14 5.97
CA HIS A 39 3.68 -26.38 6.48
C HIS A 39 3.64 -24.98 5.86
N VAL A 40 2.85 -24.11 6.38
CA VAL A 40 2.80 -22.67 6.01
C VAL A 40 4.18 -22.01 6.15
N HIS A 41 5.19 -22.80 6.42
CA HIS A 41 6.57 -22.41 6.59
C HIS A 41 7.25 -22.21 5.23
N LEU A 42 7.09 -21.03 4.67
CA LEU A 42 7.90 -20.59 3.55
C LEU A 42 9.36 -20.43 4.03
N THR A 43 10.27 -21.24 3.49
CA THR A 43 11.70 -21.11 3.79
C THR A 43 12.35 -20.02 2.93
N TRP A 44 13.41 -19.40 3.43
CA TRP A 44 14.18 -18.43 2.64
C TRP A 44 14.70 -19.01 1.33
N ALA A 45 15.08 -20.30 1.32
CA ALA A 45 15.59 -20.97 0.11
C ALA A 45 14.50 -21.15 -0.95
N ALA A 46 13.28 -21.53 -0.55
CA ALA A 46 12.13 -21.62 -1.45
C ALA A 46 11.76 -20.23 -1.98
N LEU A 47 11.60 -19.26 -1.08
CA LEU A 47 11.34 -17.87 -1.45
C LEU A 47 12.34 -17.34 -2.48
N THR A 48 13.65 -17.62 -2.28
CA THR A 48 14.70 -17.17 -3.21
C THR A 48 14.53 -17.75 -4.60
N LEU A 49 14.09 -19.00 -4.72
CA LEU A 49 13.80 -19.61 -6.02
C LEU A 49 12.58 -18.95 -6.66
N ASP A 50 11.49 -18.86 -5.92
CA ASP A 50 10.22 -18.32 -6.43
C ASP A 50 10.35 -16.88 -6.93
N VAL A 51 11.00 -16.00 -6.16
CA VAL A 51 11.13 -14.58 -6.56
C VAL A 51 12.00 -14.41 -7.80
N ASN A 52 13.03 -15.25 -7.99
CA ASN A 52 13.85 -15.24 -9.20
C ASN A 52 13.07 -15.82 -10.39
N ASP A 53 12.32 -16.90 -10.19
CA ASP A 53 11.48 -17.49 -11.22
C ASP A 53 10.40 -16.46 -11.68
N TRP A 54 9.78 -15.75 -10.76
CA TRP A 54 8.82 -14.69 -11.12
C TRP A 54 9.45 -13.56 -11.94
N ALA A 55 10.66 -13.11 -11.56
CA ALA A 55 11.37 -12.06 -12.30
C ALA A 55 11.77 -12.52 -13.71
N ASP A 56 12.13 -13.80 -13.87
CA ASP A 56 12.48 -14.39 -15.17
C ASP A 56 11.24 -14.63 -16.05
N GLU A 57 10.10 -15.00 -15.45
CA GLU A 57 8.87 -15.36 -16.17
C GLU A 57 8.01 -14.14 -16.52
N TYR A 58 7.97 -13.12 -15.65
CA TYR A 58 7.11 -11.92 -15.80
C TYR A 58 7.91 -10.59 -15.72
N PRO A 59 8.98 -10.41 -16.52
CA PRO A 59 9.85 -9.23 -16.40
C PRO A 59 9.15 -7.90 -16.73
N GLU A 60 7.98 -7.94 -17.36
CA GLU A 60 7.18 -6.76 -17.66
C GLU A 60 6.44 -6.18 -16.44
N ILE A 61 6.24 -7.00 -15.39
CA ILE A 61 5.56 -6.56 -14.17
C ILE A 61 6.36 -6.83 -12.89
N VAL A 62 7.35 -7.72 -12.91
CA VAL A 62 8.13 -8.12 -11.73
C VAL A 62 9.54 -7.60 -11.81
N ASP A 63 9.97 -6.88 -10.78
CA ASP A 63 11.36 -6.54 -10.53
C ASP A 63 11.76 -6.99 -9.13
N VAL A 64 12.87 -7.71 -9.00
CA VAL A 64 13.33 -8.26 -7.72
C VAL A 64 14.71 -7.72 -7.37
N THR A 65 14.83 -7.22 -6.15
CA THR A 65 16.09 -6.70 -5.65
C THR A 65 16.34 -7.13 -4.21
N SER A 66 17.61 -7.32 -3.84
CA SER A 66 18.01 -7.44 -2.45
C SER A 66 18.23 -6.04 -1.88
N VAL A 67 17.53 -5.72 -0.78
CA VAL A 67 17.66 -4.43 -0.09
C VAL A 67 18.76 -4.43 0.97
N GLY A 68 19.36 -5.58 1.22
CA GLY A 68 20.41 -5.82 2.18
C GLY A 68 20.56 -7.30 2.45
N GLU A 69 21.29 -7.61 3.50
CA GLU A 69 21.51 -8.98 3.97
C GLU A 69 21.15 -9.08 5.44
N SER A 70 20.66 -10.25 5.88
CA SER A 70 20.51 -10.58 7.29
C SER A 70 21.88 -10.71 7.97
N GLU A 71 21.88 -10.84 9.28
CA GLU A 71 23.13 -11.04 10.07
C GLU A 71 23.96 -12.25 9.61
N LEU A 72 23.34 -13.30 9.06
CA LEU A 72 24.01 -14.45 8.49
C LEU A 72 24.25 -14.37 6.97
N GLY A 73 24.01 -13.22 6.36
CA GLY A 73 24.31 -12.95 4.96
C GLY A 73 23.28 -13.49 3.97
N LYS A 74 22.03 -13.69 4.38
CA LYS A 74 20.93 -14.01 3.49
C LYS A 74 20.34 -12.74 2.90
N SER A 75 20.12 -12.71 1.59
CA SER A 75 19.51 -11.59 0.89
C SER A 75 18.09 -11.31 1.40
N LEU A 76 17.78 -10.05 1.63
CA LEU A 76 16.45 -9.56 1.97
C LEU A 76 15.75 -9.13 0.67
N TRP A 77 14.89 -10.02 0.17
CA TRP A 77 14.27 -9.85 -1.13
C TRP A 77 13.06 -8.93 -1.07
N VAL A 78 13.05 -7.88 -1.90
CA VAL A 78 11.86 -7.11 -2.23
C VAL A 78 11.41 -7.48 -3.64
N VAL A 79 10.16 -7.87 -3.75
CA VAL A 79 9.45 -8.02 -5.01
C VAL A 79 8.70 -6.72 -5.29
N ARG A 80 9.01 -6.09 -6.42
CA ARG A 80 8.33 -4.90 -6.91
C ARG A 80 7.41 -5.30 -8.06
N LEU A 81 6.14 -4.92 -7.95
CA LEU A 81 5.13 -5.26 -8.95
C LEU A 81 4.49 -3.99 -9.50
N SER A 82 4.46 -3.85 -10.80
CA SER A 82 3.79 -2.77 -11.53
C SER A 82 3.79 -3.10 -13.02
N ASP A 83 2.94 -2.49 -13.82
CA ASP A 83 3.13 -2.45 -15.28
C ASP A 83 4.30 -1.51 -15.61
N TRP A 84 5.51 -2.07 -15.75
CA TRP A 84 6.75 -1.34 -16.02
C TRP A 84 6.83 -0.79 -17.44
N SER A 85 5.88 -1.13 -18.31
CA SER A 85 5.80 -0.54 -19.65
C SER A 85 5.39 0.93 -19.62
N ASN A 86 4.81 1.38 -18.51
CA ASN A 86 4.35 2.74 -18.29
C ASN A 86 4.84 3.26 -16.92
N GLU A 87 5.56 4.39 -16.93
CA GLU A 87 6.02 5.06 -15.71
C GLU A 87 4.90 5.78 -14.95
N THR A 88 3.79 6.04 -15.63
CA THR A 88 2.62 6.74 -15.10
C THR A 88 1.36 5.90 -15.28
N LYS A 89 0.31 6.30 -14.57
CA LYS A 89 -1.04 5.76 -14.76
C LYS A 89 -1.57 6.03 -16.17
N PRO A 90 -2.62 5.35 -16.62
CA PRO A 90 -3.25 5.61 -17.92
C PRO A 90 -3.75 7.05 -18.11
N ASN A 91 -4.06 7.77 -17.03
CA ASN A 91 -4.46 9.17 -17.07
C ASN A 91 -3.28 10.17 -17.04
N GLY A 92 -2.04 9.69 -16.93
CA GLY A 92 -0.83 10.48 -16.87
C GLY A 92 -0.36 10.86 -15.45
N ASP A 93 -1.10 10.52 -14.41
CA ASP A 93 -0.71 10.78 -13.03
C ASP A 93 0.41 9.82 -12.57
N ILE A 94 1.08 10.19 -11.49
CA ILE A 94 2.06 9.32 -10.81
C ILE A 94 1.31 8.15 -10.16
N LYS A 95 1.90 6.94 -10.25
CA LYS A 95 1.38 5.75 -9.57
C LYS A 95 1.45 5.90 -8.06
N GLU A 96 0.46 5.39 -7.34
CA GLU A 96 0.54 5.23 -5.89
C GLU A 96 1.57 4.16 -5.53
N ILE A 97 2.18 4.31 -4.36
CA ILE A 97 3.17 3.36 -3.82
C ILE A 97 2.58 2.67 -2.60
N VAL A 98 2.52 1.35 -2.65
CA VAL A 98 2.17 0.50 -1.50
C VAL A 98 3.41 -0.24 -1.04
N TYR A 99 3.73 -0.14 0.24
CA TYR A 99 4.80 -0.90 0.86
C TYR A 99 4.23 -1.96 1.81
N ILE A 100 4.68 -3.20 1.64
CA ILE A 100 4.29 -4.34 2.48
C ILE A 100 5.57 -4.98 2.97
N ASP A 101 5.64 -5.34 4.26
CA ASP A 101 6.67 -6.23 4.75
C ASP A 101 6.10 -7.35 5.63
N GLY A 102 6.81 -8.46 5.67
CA GLY A 102 6.47 -9.61 6.49
C GLY A 102 7.69 -10.21 7.16
N GLY A 103 7.44 -11.11 8.12
CA GLY A 103 8.50 -11.90 8.72
C GLY A 103 9.49 -11.12 9.58
N HIS A 104 9.10 -10.06 10.28
CA HIS A 104 9.89 -9.47 11.34
C HIS A 104 10.23 -10.50 12.42
N HIS A 105 9.26 -11.34 12.75
CA HIS A 105 9.45 -12.46 13.65
C HIS A 105 9.54 -13.75 12.83
N GLY A 106 10.66 -14.46 12.96
CA GLY A 106 10.97 -15.59 12.09
C GLY A 106 10.04 -16.79 12.25
N ASN A 107 9.34 -16.92 13.38
CA ASN A 107 8.38 -17.98 13.65
C ASN A 107 6.92 -17.58 13.38
N GLU A 108 6.66 -16.41 12.84
CA GLU A 108 5.32 -15.96 12.47
C GLU A 108 5.07 -16.24 10.98
N TYR A 109 4.89 -17.53 10.65
CA TYR A 109 4.89 -18.02 9.26
C TYR A 109 3.72 -17.51 8.43
N LEU A 110 2.52 -17.37 9.03
CA LEU A 110 1.34 -16.89 8.30
C LEU A 110 1.50 -15.44 7.85
N GLY A 111 2.10 -14.57 8.67
CA GLY A 111 2.38 -13.20 8.26
C GLY A 111 3.33 -13.15 7.05
N THR A 112 4.37 -13.99 7.04
CA THR A 112 5.27 -14.14 5.90
C THR A 112 4.51 -14.71 4.68
N ALA A 113 3.66 -15.72 4.89
CA ALA A 113 2.85 -16.31 3.83
C ALA A 113 1.88 -15.30 3.23
N LEU A 114 1.20 -14.48 4.04
CA LEU A 114 0.27 -13.46 3.55
C LEU A 114 0.97 -12.40 2.69
N ALA A 115 2.19 -11.99 3.06
CA ALA A 115 3.01 -11.12 2.22
C ALA A 115 3.39 -11.77 0.88
N TYR A 116 3.79 -13.06 0.92
CA TYR A 116 4.09 -13.84 -0.29
C TYR A 116 2.87 -14.00 -1.18
N LEU A 117 1.72 -14.36 -0.59
CA LEU A 117 0.47 -14.55 -1.31
C LEU A 117 -0.04 -13.23 -1.92
N SER A 118 0.19 -12.10 -1.27
CA SER A 118 -0.11 -10.80 -1.83
C SER A 118 0.64 -10.55 -3.14
N ALA A 119 1.93 -10.92 -3.22
CA ALA A 119 2.69 -10.85 -4.46
C ALA A 119 2.15 -11.83 -5.52
N LYS A 120 1.98 -13.10 -5.12
CA LYS A 120 1.56 -14.19 -6.01
C LYS A 120 0.18 -13.91 -6.64
N TRP A 121 -0.75 -13.33 -5.88
CA TRP A 121 -2.09 -13.02 -6.38
C TRP A 121 -2.06 -12.05 -7.57
N TYR A 122 -1.27 -10.98 -7.48
CA TYR A 122 -1.17 -10.00 -8.56
C TYR A 122 -0.41 -10.54 -9.78
N ILE A 123 0.62 -11.37 -9.56
CA ILE A 123 1.37 -12.02 -10.64
C ILE A 123 0.46 -13.00 -11.40
N ASN A 124 -0.24 -13.88 -10.70
CA ASN A 124 -1.17 -14.82 -11.30
C ASN A 124 -2.33 -14.10 -12.00
N GLY A 125 -2.91 -13.09 -11.34
CA GLY A 125 -3.99 -12.29 -11.92
C GLY A 125 -3.58 -11.60 -13.22
N TRP A 126 -2.35 -11.08 -13.30
CA TRP A 126 -1.81 -10.54 -14.56
C TRP A 126 -1.71 -11.62 -15.63
N ALA A 127 -1.11 -12.76 -15.30
CA ALA A 127 -0.92 -13.88 -16.23
C ALA A 127 -2.26 -14.42 -16.79
N GLU A 128 -3.30 -14.43 -15.97
CA GLU A 128 -4.64 -14.91 -16.33
C GLU A 128 -5.50 -13.83 -17.00
N GLY A 129 -5.06 -12.60 -17.03
CA GLY A 129 -5.82 -11.46 -17.56
C GLY A 129 -6.96 -11.01 -16.64
N ASN A 130 -6.80 -11.19 -15.33
CA ASN A 130 -7.72 -10.67 -14.33
C ASN A 130 -7.67 -9.14 -14.34
N GLN A 131 -8.84 -8.51 -14.58
CA GLN A 131 -8.91 -7.07 -14.79
C GLN A 131 -8.53 -6.28 -13.52
N GLU A 132 -8.89 -6.76 -12.34
CA GLU A 132 -8.56 -6.14 -11.06
C GLU A 132 -7.05 -6.08 -10.84
N ALA A 133 -6.34 -7.20 -11.04
CA ALA A 133 -4.88 -7.23 -10.94
C ALA A 133 -4.21 -6.31 -11.96
N ILE A 134 -4.71 -6.30 -13.19
CA ILE A 134 -4.22 -5.42 -14.27
C ILE A 134 -4.43 -3.95 -13.89
N ASP A 135 -5.62 -3.58 -13.43
CA ASP A 135 -5.95 -2.21 -13.05
C ASP A 135 -5.06 -1.74 -11.89
N VAL A 136 -4.82 -2.59 -10.89
CA VAL A 136 -3.90 -2.26 -9.78
C VAL A 136 -2.48 -2.05 -10.31
N LEU A 137 -1.93 -2.98 -11.09
CA LEU A 137 -0.54 -2.87 -11.56
C LEU A 137 -0.33 -1.73 -12.56
N GLN A 138 -1.37 -1.28 -13.27
CA GLN A 138 -1.32 -0.09 -14.11
C GLN A 138 -1.33 1.22 -13.31
N ASN A 139 -1.91 1.22 -12.12
CA ASN A 139 -2.11 2.43 -11.32
C ASN A 139 -1.21 2.51 -10.08
N THR A 140 -0.53 1.41 -9.70
CA THR A 140 0.16 1.30 -8.42
C THR A 140 1.51 0.60 -8.59
N GLU A 141 2.47 0.97 -7.77
CA GLU A 141 3.70 0.21 -7.54
C GLU A 141 3.59 -0.49 -6.18
N LEU A 142 3.59 -1.82 -6.18
CA LEU A 142 3.62 -2.63 -4.98
C LEU A 142 5.07 -3.00 -4.67
N HIS A 143 5.55 -2.73 -3.47
CA HIS A 143 6.86 -3.09 -2.98
C HIS A 143 6.69 -4.05 -1.80
N ILE A 144 7.08 -5.31 -1.94
CA ILE A 144 6.80 -6.36 -0.96
C ILE A 144 8.10 -6.99 -0.49
N LEU A 145 8.53 -6.66 0.73
CA LEU A 145 9.62 -7.32 1.46
C LEU A 145 9.04 -8.53 2.19
N ILE A 146 9.07 -9.69 1.54
CA ILE A 146 8.30 -10.86 1.99
C ILE A 146 8.82 -11.42 3.33
N MET A 147 10.15 -11.45 3.54
CA MET A 147 10.76 -12.08 4.71
C MET A 147 11.92 -11.22 5.22
N LEU A 148 11.66 -10.42 6.26
CA LEU A 148 12.67 -9.54 6.86
C LEU A 148 13.69 -10.30 7.71
N ASN A 149 13.28 -11.38 8.40
CA ASN A 149 14.08 -12.15 9.34
C ASN A 149 14.29 -13.61 8.87
N PRO A 150 15.03 -13.82 7.77
CA PRO A 150 15.25 -15.17 7.24
C PRO A 150 16.09 -16.08 8.17
N ASP A 151 16.90 -15.50 9.04
CA ASP A 151 17.67 -16.25 10.03
C ASP A 151 16.78 -16.76 11.15
N GLY A 152 15.92 -15.91 11.68
CA GLY A 152 14.92 -16.32 12.65
C GLY A 152 13.94 -17.36 12.09
N ASN A 153 13.58 -17.25 10.81
CA ASN A 153 12.75 -18.23 10.12
C ASN A 153 13.39 -19.62 10.09
N ASP A 154 14.67 -19.72 9.71
CA ASP A 154 15.39 -20.99 9.69
C ASP A 154 15.53 -21.64 11.07
N PHE A 155 15.60 -20.83 12.13
CA PHE A 155 15.74 -21.31 13.51
C PHE A 155 14.42 -21.42 14.27
N ASP A 156 13.29 -21.17 13.60
CA ASP A 156 11.95 -21.17 14.21
C ASP A 156 11.89 -20.31 15.47
N THR A 157 12.39 -19.09 15.38
CA THR A 157 12.46 -18.16 16.51
C THR A 157 11.85 -16.80 16.17
N ARG A 158 11.25 -16.16 17.17
CA ARG A 158 10.74 -14.80 17.05
C ARG A 158 11.85 -13.80 16.71
N TRP A 159 12.99 -13.93 17.36
CA TRP A 159 14.09 -12.98 17.30
C TRP A 159 15.01 -13.22 16.09
N ASN A 160 15.82 -12.23 15.72
CA ASN A 160 16.92 -12.47 14.80
C ASN A 160 18.03 -13.28 15.48
N ILE A 161 19.13 -13.57 14.77
CA ILE A 161 20.24 -14.38 15.30
C ILE A 161 20.95 -13.73 16.51
N ASN A 162 20.87 -12.42 16.63
CA ASN A 162 21.39 -11.66 17.77
C ASN A 162 20.43 -11.63 18.96
N GLN A 163 19.29 -12.33 18.88
CA GLN A 163 18.23 -12.36 19.87
C GLN A 163 17.57 -10.99 20.10
N VAL A 164 17.50 -10.18 19.06
CA VAL A 164 16.80 -8.89 19.05
C VAL A 164 15.40 -9.07 18.47
N ASP A 165 14.42 -8.45 19.09
CA ASP A 165 13.07 -8.29 18.54
C ASP A 165 13.13 -7.18 17.48
N LEU A 166 13.13 -7.57 16.20
CA LEU A 166 13.24 -6.63 15.09
C LEU A 166 12.11 -5.60 15.09
N ASN A 167 10.90 -5.98 15.55
CA ASN A 167 9.78 -5.06 15.68
C ASN A 167 9.81 -4.26 17.00
N ARG A 168 11.00 -4.07 17.58
CA ARG A 168 11.34 -3.16 18.69
C ARG A 168 12.59 -2.35 18.39
N ASN A 169 13.15 -2.49 17.17
CA ASN A 169 14.45 -1.94 16.81
C ASN A 169 14.36 -0.69 15.91
N TYR A 170 13.16 -0.16 15.65
CA TYR A 170 12.95 1.05 14.84
C TYR A 170 13.08 2.34 15.67
N ASP A 171 13.55 3.43 15.04
CA ASP A 171 13.79 4.73 15.69
C ASP A 171 12.51 5.58 15.75
N HIS A 172 11.51 5.06 16.46
CA HIS A 172 10.36 5.85 16.90
C HIS A 172 10.07 5.52 18.36
N TYR A 173 10.50 6.41 19.26
CA TYR A 173 10.46 6.17 20.71
C TYR A 173 11.14 4.86 21.12
N TRP A 174 12.21 4.49 20.41
CA TRP A 174 12.99 3.29 20.69
C TRP A 174 13.31 3.17 22.17
N ASN A 175 13.14 1.97 22.73
CA ASN A 175 13.45 1.61 24.11
C ASN A 175 12.81 2.51 25.20
N THR A 176 11.67 3.15 24.92
CA THR A 176 10.94 3.99 25.90
C THR A 176 9.72 3.32 26.52
N CYS A 177 9.31 2.15 26.02
CA CYS A 177 8.30 1.28 26.62
C CYS A 177 8.99 0.12 27.38
N PRO A 178 8.30 -0.54 28.31
CA PRO A 178 8.76 -1.82 28.84
C PRO A 178 8.78 -2.84 27.69
N THR A 179 9.93 -3.06 27.10
CA THR A 179 10.12 -4.02 26.03
C THR A 179 11.24 -4.99 26.37
N THR A 180 11.26 -6.12 25.68
CA THR A 180 12.35 -7.07 25.73
C THR A 180 13.14 -6.99 24.43
N GLN A 181 14.47 -6.99 24.51
CA GLN A 181 15.37 -7.19 23.36
C GLN A 181 15.24 -6.17 22.22
N PRO A 182 15.28 -4.85 22.50
CA PRO A 182 15.17 -3.83 21.47
C PRO A 182 16.46 -3.60 20.67
N GLY A 183 17.52 -4.38 20.89
CA GLY A 183 18.85 -4.16 20.35
C GLY A 183 19.68 -3.17 21.15
N SER A 184 20.90 -2.89 20.70
CA SER A 184 21.85 -1.99 21.36
C SER A 184 21.57 -0.51 21.09
N SER A 185 20.93 -0.22 19.96
CA SER A 185 20.40 1.08 19.54
C SER A 185 19.25 0.87 18.54
N ALA A 186 18.53 1.92 18.23
CA ALA A 186 17.66 1.88 17.06
C ALA A 186 18.48 1.51 15.82
N PHE A 187 17.88 0.64 14.98
CA PHE A 187 18.51 0.12 13.76
C PHE A 187 19.90 -0.53 13.99
N SER A 188 20.10 -1.15 15.15
CA SER A 188 21.33 -1.90 15.42
C SER A 188 21.46 -3.18 14.61
N GLU A 189 20.34 -3.72 14.12
CA GLU A 189 20.31 -4.98 13.39
C GLU A 189 20.34 -4.74 11.88
N ALA A 190 21.05 -5.61 11.16
CA ALA A 190 21.24 -5.47 9.71
C ALA A 190 19.90 -5.44 8.96
N GLU A 191 18.94 -6.26 9.39
CA GLU A 191 17.61 -6.39 8.80
C GLU A 191 16.82 -5.08 8.93
N THR A 192 16.73 -4.52 10.13
CA THR A 192 15.99 -3.27 10.35
C THR A 192 16.67 -2.05 9.76
N ALA A 193 18.01 -2.03 9.74
CA ALA A 193 18.78 -1.00 9.07
C ALA A 193 18.54 -1.03 7.55
N ALA A 194 18.50 -2.21 6.93
CA ALA A 194 18.20 -2.36 5.52
C ALA A 194 16.76 -1.93 5.19
N ASN A 195 15.78 -2.39 5.99
CA ASN A 195 14.38 -2.01 5.82
C ASN A 195 14.17 -0.49 5.96
N SER A 196 14.70 0.12 7.01
CA SER A 196 14.58 1.57 7.20
C SER A 196 15.27 2.37 6.09
N ASN A 197 16.42 1.90 5.59
CA ASN A 197 17.07 2.51 4.44
C ASN A 197 16.19 2.44 3.19
N TYR A 198 15.56 1.31 2.94
CA TYR A 198 14.62 1.15 1.82
C TYR A 198 13.43 2.10 1.95
N MET A 199 12.81 2.17 3.12
CA MET A 199 11.72 3.11 3.40
C MET A 199 12.12 4.56 3.13
N ASN A 200 13.32 4.96 3.55
CA ASN A 200 13.80 6.34 3.42
C ASN A 200 14.28 6.72 2.00
N THR A 201 14.72 5.75 1.19
CA THR A 201 15.42 6.06 -0.08
C THR A 201 14.67 5.60 -1.32
N VAL A 202 13.84 4.54 -1.21
CA VAL A 202 13.14 3.97 -2.36
C VAL A 202 11.65 4.25 -2.30
N VAL A 203 11.03 4.14 -1.13
CA VAL A 203 9.60 4.38 -0.95
C VAL A 203 9.30 5.51 0.05
N PRO A 204 10.04 6.66 0.02
CA PRO A 204 9.85 7.72 1.03
C PRO A 204 8.42 8.30 1.00
N ASP A 205 7.74 8.07 -0.10
CA ASP A 205 6.44 8.64 -0.43
C ASP A 205 5.33 7.58 -0.50
N ALA A 206 5.49 6.43 0.18
CA ALA A 206 4.46 5.40 0.18
C ALA A 206 3.09 5.94 0.64
N ASP A 207 2.04 5.55 -0.09
CA ASP A 207 0.66 5.93 0.19
C ASP A 207 -0.03 4.97 1.15
N LEU A 208 0.56 3.79 1.36
CA LEU A 208 0.13 2.78 2.34
C LEU A 208 1.34 1.95 2.77
N TYR A 209 1.40 1.60 4.06
CA TYR A 209 2.33 0.61 4.59
C TYR A 209 1.60 -0.42 5.44
N VAL A 210 1.83 -1.71 5.15
CA VAL A 210 1.28 -2.81 5.93
C VAL A 210 2.41 -3.76 6.34
N THR A 211 2.53 -4.00 7.65
CA THR A 211 3.49 -4.97 8.20
C THR A 211 2.75 -6.22 8.68
N MET A 212 3.16 -7.39 8.16
CA MET A 212 2.47 -8.66 8.37
C MET A 212 3.09 -9.42 9.53
N HIS A 213 2.24 -9.80 10.47
CA HIS A 213 2.57 -10.55 11.68
C HIS A 213 1.60 -11.70 11.92
N THR A 214 1.82 -12.47 12.98
CA THR A 214 0.95 -13.57 13.39
C THR A 214 0.88 -13.65 14.91
N GLY A 215 -0.32 -13.88 15.45
CA GLY A 215 -0.44 -14.13 16.88
C GLY A 215 -1.83 -13.86 17.44
N VAL A 216 -2.56 -12.93 16.87
CA VAL A 216 -3.94 -12.57 17.24
C VAL A 216 -4.63 -12.03 16.02
N TRP A 217 -5.79 -12.54 15.69
CA TRP A 217 -6.54 -12.06 14.55
C TRP A 217 -7.05 -10.61 14.74
N ILE A 218 -6.25 -9.64 14.28
CA ILE A 218 -6.55 -8.22 14.45
C ILE A 218 -5.72 -7.37 13.47
N MET A 219 -6.27 -6.29 12.99
CA MET A 219 -5.52 -5.25 12.28
C MET A 219 -5.34 -4.02 13.18
N LEU A 220 -4.11 -3.53 13.27
CA LEU A 220 -3.71 -2.51 14.23
C LEU A 220 -3.19 -1.26 13.53
N TYR A 221 -3.76 -0.11 13.88
CA TYR A 221 -3.23 1.19 13.44
C TYR A 221 -2.49 1.92 14.58
N PRO A 222 -1.69 2.95 14.30
CA PRO A 222 -1.00 3.73 15.32
C PRO A 222 -1.96 4.34 16.36
N TRP A 223 -1.53 4.52 17.59
CA TRP A 223 -0.17 4.34 18.09
C TRP A 223 -0.04 3.07 18.92
N GLY A 224 1.15 2.44 18.90
CA GLY A 224 1.47 1.40 19.86
C GLY A 224 1.87 1.95 21.22
N LYS A 225 2.52 3.13 21.25
CA LYS A 225 2.99 3.72 22.50
C LYS A 225 1.86 4.27 23.36
N TRP A 226 0.88 4.92 22.77
CA TRP A 226 -0.18 5.65 23.47
C TRP A 226 -1.57 5.11 23.15
N PRO A 227 -2.50 5.19 24.12
CA PRO A 227 -3.89 4.84 23.86
C PRO A 227 -4.66 5.93 23.08
N GLU A 228 -4.07 7.12 22.93
CA GLU A 228 -4.63 8.21 22.17
C GLU A 228 -4.69 7.87 20.68
N GLN A 229 -5.72 8.35 20.02
CA GLN A 229 -5.89 8.20 18.58
C GLN A 229 -4.81 9.01 17.82
N PRO A 230 -4.37 8.56 16.63
CA PRO A 230 -3.56 9.38 15.73
C PRO A 230 -4.33 10.60 15.23
N SER A 231 -3.63 11.61 14.71
CA SER A 231 -4.25 12.86 14.28
C SER A 231 -5.27 12.72 13.15
N ASP A 232 -5.07 11.71 12.30
CA ASP A 232 -5.96 11.36 11.19
C ASP A 232 -6.78 10.07 11.46
N TRP A 233 -7.19 9.89 12.72
CA TRP A 233 -7.95 8.72 13.18
C TRP A 233 -9.23 8.47 12.36
N GLU A 234 -9.82 9.52 11.80
CA GLU A 234 -11.04 9.41 10.97
C GLU A 234 -10.79 8.51 9.74
N LEU A 235 -9.61 8.61 9.11
CA LEU A 235 -9.22 7.73 8.01
C LEU A 235 -9.23 6.26 8.44
N TYR A 236 -8.59 5.94 9.58
CA TYR A 236 -8.53 4.57 10.08
C TYR A 236 -9.91 4.03 10.47
N HIS A 237 -10.77 4.88 11.04
CA HIS A 237 -12.13 4.48 11.39
C HIS A 237 -12.99 4.26 10.15
N GLN A 238 -12.81 5.05 9.09
CA GLN A 238 -13.51 4.83 7.84
C GLN A 238 -13.09 3.52 7.19
N ILE A 239 -11.78 3.25 7.10
CA ILE A 239 -11.27 1.97 6.61
C ILE A 239 -11.84 0.80 7.45
N ARG A 240 -11.85 0.93 8.78
CA ARG A 240 -12.45 -0.07 9.67
C ARG A 240 -13.91 -0.31 9.34
N ASP A 241 -14.69 0.76 9.24
CA ASP A 241 -16.13 0.66 9.03
C ASP A 241 -16.42 0.03 7.65
N ASP A 242 -15.70 0.43 6.59
CA ASP A 242 -15.83 -0.14 5.26
C ASP A 242 -15.46 -1.64 5.24
N VAL A 243 -14.36 -2.03 5.89
CA VAL A 243 -13.93 -3.44 5.99
C VAL A 243 -14.96 -4.25 6.77
N GLN A 244 -15.38 -3.77 7.95
CA GLN A 244 -16.28 -4.53 8.83
C GLN A 244 -17.71 -4.60 8.30
N ASP A 245 -18.16 -3.63 7.52
CA ASP A 245 -19.49 -3.65 6.93
C ASP A 245 -19.57 -4.52 5.67
N ASN A 246 -18.46 -4.71 4.93
CA ASN A 246 -18.52 -5.27 3.58
C ASN A 246 -17.61 -6.47 3.32
N ILE A 247 -16.54 -6.70 4.11
CA ILE A 247 -15.48 -7.66 3.74
C ILE A 247 -15.24 -8.67 4.86
N SER A 248 -14.85 -8.22 6.06
CA SER A 248 -14.37 -9.08 7.15
C SER A 248 -14.79 -8.54 8.50
N SER A 249 -15.05 -9.44 9.42
CA SER A 249 -15.30 -9.07 10.82
C SER A 249 -14.02 -8.85 11.64
N ILE A 250 -12.85 -8.80 11.00
CA ILE A 250 -11.56 -8.59 11.68
C ILE A 250 -11.62 -7.34 12.56
N PRO A 251 -11.20 -7.41 13.83
CA PRO A 251 -11.09 -6.22 14.67
C PRO A 251 -10.02 -5.27 14.11
N ILE A 252 -10.35 -3.98 13.98
CA ILE A 252 -9.40 -2.94 13.55
C ILE A 252 -9.33 -1.89 14.65
N GLN A 253 -8.19 -1.77 15.32
CA GLN A 253 -8.04 -0.98 16.54
C GLN A 253 -6.71 -0.25 16.63
N ASN A 254 -6.66 0.78 17.48
CA ASN A 254 -5.39 1.36 17.93
C ASN A 254 -4.53 0.28 18.62
N ALA A 255 -3.25 0.19 18.25
CA ALA A 255 -2.40 -0.91 18.67
C ALA A 255 -2.14 -0.97 20.18
N ASN A 256 -2.07 0.18 20.85
CA ASN A 256 -1.94 0.22 22.31
C ASN A 256 -3.15 -0.40 23.01
N GLN A 257 -4.35 -0.14 22.49
CA GLN A 257 -5.62 -0.61 23.05
C GLN A 257 -5.97 -2.02 22.57
N GLY A 258 -5.64 -2.36 21.33
CA GLY A 258 -5.94 -3.66 20.72
C GLY A 258 -5.05 -4.79 21.25
N LEU A 259 -3.80 -4.50 21.58
CA LEU A 259 -2.86 -5.48 22.16
C LEU A 259 -2.30 -5.00 23.51
N TYR A 260 -1.24 -4.19 23.43
CA TYR A 260 -0.52 -3.69 24.61
C TYR A 260 0.41 -2.53 24.23
N PRO A 261 0.84 -1.67 25.18
CA PRO A 261 1.82 -0.63 24.90
C PRO A 261 3.13 -1.19 24.32
N ASN A 262 3.52 -0.70 23.14
CA ASN A 262 4.76 -1.10 22.46
C ASN A 262 5.41 0.11 21.77
N CYS A 263 6.75 0.04 21.61
CA CYS A 263 7.56 1.12 21.05
C CYS A 263 8.66 0.55 20.17
N GLY A 264 9.21 1.38 19.28
CA GLY A 264 10.28 0.97 18.36
C GLY A 264 9.76 0.00 17.29
N THR A 265 8.48 0.08 16.96
CA THR A 265 7.84 -0.78 15.96
C THR A 265 7.95 -0.17 14.56
N SER A 266 7.96 -1.02 13.53
CA SER A 266 7.94 -0.60 12.13
C SER A 266 6.69 0.21 11.80
N ARG A 267 5.51 -0.18 12.33
CA ARG A 267 4.24 0.54 12.18
C ARG A 267 4.35 1.99 12.67
N ASP A 268 4.79 2.18 13.93
CA ASP A 268 4.85 3.52 14.50
C ASP A 268 5.97 4.37 13.85
N TYR A 269 7.03 3.75 13.33
CA TYR A 269 8.04 4.42 12.51
C TYR A 269 7.47 4.83 11.15
N GLY A 270 6.78 3.94 10.45
CA GLY A 270 6.14 4.24 9.17
C GLY A 270 5.14 5.40 9.26
N TYR A 271 4.35 5.43 10.33
CA TYR A 271 3.41 6.53 10.55
C TYR A 271 4.09 7.80 11.07
N GLY A 272 4.83 7.70 12.18
CA GLY A 272 5.31 8.85 12.93
C GLY A 272 6.53 9.55 12.31
N VAL A 273 7.34 8.82 11.54
CA VAL A 273 8.54 9.35 10.89
C VAL A 273 8.33 9.51 9.38
N MET A 274 7.82 8.46 8.72
CA MET A 274 7.67 8.46 7.27
C MET A 274 6.37 9.13 6.80
N GLY A 275 5.34 9.21 7.65
CA GLY A 275 4.04 9.82 7.31
C GLY A 275 3.12 8.93 6.49
N TYR A 276 3.31 7.62 6.51
CA TYR A 276 2.43 6.68 5.81
C TYR A 276 1.16 6.41 6.60
N PRO A 277 0.00 6.19 5.99
CA PRO A 277 -1.06 5.39 6.60
C PRO A 277 -0.50 3.99 6.84
N THR A 278 -0.59 3.51 8.07
CA THR A 278 0.14 2.29 8.45
C THR A 278 -0.72 1.34 9.24
N PHE A 279 -0.63 0.05 8.91
CA PHE A 279 -1.23 -1.02 9.67
C PHE A 279 -0.22 -2.11 10.03
N THR A 280 -0.38 -2.72 11.21
CA THR A 280 0.09 -4.07 11.47
C THR A 280 -1.07 -5.01 11.23
N PHE A 281 -0.90 -5.97 10.36
CA PHE A 281 -1.86 -7.04 10.13
C PHE A 281 -1.38 -8.26 10.90
N GLU A 282 -2.07 -8.58 11.99
CA GLU A 282 -1.82 -9.77 12.78
C GLU A 282 -2.76 -10.86 12.27
N THR A 283 -2.21 -11.86 11.58
CA THR A 283 -2.98 -13.03 11.16
C THR A 283 -3.28 -13.94 12.38
N ASP A 284 -4.26 -14.80 12.21
CA ASP A 284 -4.64 -15.76 13.27
C ASP A 284 -3.45 -16.62 13.73
N ASP A 285 -3.50 -17.11 14.96
CA ASP A 285 -2.50 -18.01 15.53
C ASP A 285 -2.73 -19.49 15.18
N GLU A 286 -3.69 -19.78 14.32
CA GLU A 286 -4.05 -21.15 13.91
C GLU A 286 -2.90 -21.93 13.29
N GLN A 287 -1.88 -21.25 12.74
CA GLN A 287 -0.65 -21.90 12.28
C GLN A 287 0.03 -22.76 13.35
N PHE A 288 -0.16 -22.44 14.63
CA PHE A 288 0.43 -23.16 15.75
C PHE A 288 -0.48 -24.29 16.27
N VAL A 289 -1.70 -24.42 15.73
CA VAL A 289 -2.69 -25.41 16.12
C VAL A 289 -2.78 -26.50 15.04
N PRO A 290 -2.24 -27.71 15.28
CA PRO A 290 -2.29 -28.78 14.29
C PRO A 290 -3.72 -29.19 13.94
N GLY A 291 -4.06 -29.19 12.65
CA GLY A 291 -5.30 -29.77 12.11
C GLY A 291 -6.43 -28.79 11.79
N SER A 292 -6.16 -27.50 11.81
CA SER A 292 -7.16 -26.45 11.49
C SER A 292 -7.11 -25.94 10.02
N PHE A 293 -6.64 -26.79 9.10
CA PHE A 293 -6.40 -26.39 7.69
C PHE A 293 -7.59 -25.77 6.98
N GLU A 294 -8.79 -26.35 7.12
CA GLU A 294 -9.99 -25.81 6.47
C GLU A 294 -10.28 -24.38 6.97
N ASN A 295 -10.13 -24.18 8.26
CA ASN A 295 -10.33 -22.85 8.85
C ASN A 295 -9.21 -21.87 8.45
N LEU A 296 -7.98 -22.36 8.29
CA LEU A 296 -6.85 -21.53 7.91
C LEU A 296 -7.00 -20.95 6.50
N ASN A 297 -7.41 -21.76 5.52
CA ASN A 297 -7.64 -21.28 4.16
C ASN A 297 -8.76 -20.22 4.12
N ASP A 298 -9.91 -20.51 4.72
CA ASP A 298 -11.02 -19.55 4.80
C ASP A 298 -10.56 -18.23 5.46
N ARG A 299 -9.68 -18.31 6.45
CA ARG A 299 -9.13 -17.15 7.13
C ARG A 299 -8.19 -16.34 6.24
N LEU A 300 -7.29 -17.01 5.53
CA LEU A 300 -6.35 -16.36 4.63
C LEU A 300 -7.06 -15.72 3.42
N ASP A 301 -8.12 -16.36 2.92
CA ASP A 301 -8.96 -15.79 1.88
C ASP A 301 -9.60 -14.47 2.36
N GLU A 302 -10.19 -14.47 3.56
CA GLU A 302 -10.78 -13.28 4.17
C GLU A 302 -9.73 -12.17 4.41
N GLU A 303 -8.53 -12.53 4.85
CA GLU A 303 -7.42 -11.60 5.07
C GLU A 303 -6.89 -11.01 3.76
N MET A 304 -6.82 -11.82 2.71
CA MET A 304 -6.45 -11.34 1.38
C MET A 304 -7.49 -10.40 0.78
N ASP A 305 -8.78 -10.65 1.02
CA ASP A 305 -9.83 -9.71 0.59
C ASP A 305 -9.66 -8.34 1.26
N VAL A 306 -9.26 -8.32 2.55
CA VAL A 306 -8.93 -7.07 3.25
C VAL A 306 -7.68 -6.42 2.64
N MET A 307 -6.63 -7.19 2.33
CA MET A 307 -5.43 -6.66 1.70
C MET A 307 -5.71 -6.08 0.32
N ARG A 308 -6.50 -6.76 -0.50
CA ARG A 308 -6.91 -6.26 -1.81
C ARG A 308 -7.68 -4.96 -1.67
N TYR A 309 -8.66 -4.89 -0.77
CA TYR A 309 -9.38 -3.65 -0.49
C TYR A 309 -8.43 -2.49 -0.14
N LEU A 310 -7.44 -2.71 0.72
CA LEU A 310 -6.47 -1.68 1.09
C LEU A 310 -5.64 -1.21 -0.11
N ILE A 311 -5.20 -2.13 -0.96
CA ILE A 311 -4.37 -1.84 -2.13
C ILE A 311 -5.17 -1.16 -3.24
N GLU A 312 -6.34 -1.69 -3.59
CA GLU A 312 -7.20 -1.17 -4.65
C GLU A 312 -7.70 0.24 -4.37
N ASN A 313 -7.89 0.56 -3.10
CA ASN A 313 -8.39 1.86 -2.67
C ASN A 313 -7.27 2.83 -2.20
N VAL A 314 -5.99 2.51 -2.43
CA VAL A 314 -4.86 3.30 -1.96
C VAL A 314 -4.92 4.76 -2.42
N TRP A 315 -5.50 5.02 -3.60
CA TRP A 315 -5.71 6.38 -4.11
C TRP A 315 -6.49 7.26 -3.13
N TYR A 316 -7.42 6.70 -2.35
CA TYR A 316 -8.28 7.43 -1.42
C TYR A 316 -7.63 7.70 -0.07
N TRP A 317 -6.49 7.07 0.28
CA TRP A 317 -5.90 7.18 1.62
C TRP A 317 -5.20 8.50 1.91
N ARG A 318 -5.34 9.49 1.05
CA ARG A 318 -4.88 10.86 1.25
C ARG A 318 -5.94 11.88 0.86
N ALA A 319 -5.73 13.17 1.20
CA ALA A 319 -6.54 14.25 0.64
C ALA A 319 -6.28 14.36 -0.87
N ARG A 320 -7.36 14.54 -1.62
CA ARG A 320 -7.37 14.74 -3.09
C ARG A 320 -8.21 15.96 -3.39
N LEU A 321 -7.58 17.14 -3.34
CA LEU A 321 -8.29 18.38 -3.52
C LEU A 321 -8.51 18.66 -5.01
N ASP A 322 -9.72 19.08 -5.32
CA ASP A 322 -10.09 19.59 -6.65
C ASP A 322 -10.73 20.99 -6.52
N VAL A 323 -10.39 21.88 -7.43
CA VAL A 323 -10.98 23.23 -7.48
C VAL A 323 -12.06 23.25 -8.54
N ARG A 324 -13.26 23.70 -8.16
CA ARG A 324 -14.40 23.85 -9.06
C ARG A 324 -14.55 25.25 -9.60
N SER A 325 -14.26 26.27 -8.79
CA SER A 325 -14.22 27.66 -9.24
C SER A 325 -13.30 28.53 -8.37
N ILE A 326 -12.79 29.59 -8.98
CA ILE A 326 -12.08 30.69 -8.33
C ILE A 326 -12.78 31.98 -8.79
N ASP A 327 -13.51 32.63 -7.87
CA ASP A 327 -14.23 33.87 -8.13
C ASP A 327 -13.56 35.05 -7.39
N ILE A 328 -13.11 36.07 -8.10
CA ILE A 328 -12.41 37.23 -7.55
C ILE A 328 -13.28 38.46 -7.69
N ALA A 329 -13.59 39.10 -6.57
CA ALA A 329 -14.39 40.33 -6.51
C ALA A 329 -13.71 41.39 -5.63
N GLY A 330 -13.02 42.32 -6.24
CA GLY A 330 -12.22 43.31 -5.50
C GLY A 330 -11.09 42.66 -4.72
N ASP A 331 -11.08 42.88 -3.41
CA ASP A 331 -10.07 42.32 -2.49
C ASP A 331 -10.49 40.98 -1.86
N SER A 332 -11.54 40.35 -2.37
CA SER A 332 -12.03 39.03 -1.89
C SER A 332 -11.99 38.01 -3.00
N LEU A 333 -11.55 36.78 -2.66
CA LEU A 333 -11.56 35.63 -3.50
C LEU A 333 -12.40 34.54 -2.84
N THR A 334 -13.33 33.97 -3.59
CA THR A 334 -14.11 32.80 -3.18
C THR A 334 -13.57 31.58 -3.93
N LEU A 335 -13.11 30.58 -3.21
CA LEU A 335 -12.62 29.30 -3.72
C LEU A 335 -13.66 28.22 -3.44
N ASP A 336 -14.20 27.57 -4.48
CA ASP A 336 -14.98 26.33 -4.34
C ASP A 336 -14.01 25.15 -4.51
N VAL A 337 -13.76 24.44 -3.42
CA VAL A 337 -12.80 23.32 -3.36
C VAL A 337 -13.47 22.08 -2.81
N GLY A 338 -13.28 20.95 -3.51
CA GLY A 338 -13.67 19.61 -3.08
C GLY A 338 -12.48 18.81 -2.55
N ASN A 339 -12.78 17.76 -1.81
CA ASN A 339 -11.83 16.72 -1.44
C ASN A 339 -12.45 15.36 -1.76
N GLN A 340 -11.87 14.66 -2.72
CA GLN A 340 -12.33 13.34 -3.17
C GLN A 340 -11.68 12.22 -2.33
N GLY A 341 -10.61 12.53 -1.59
CA GLY A 341 -9.92 11.57 -0.74
C GLY A 341 -10.59 11.38 0.61
N GLN A 342 -10.25 10.31 1.29
CA GLN A 342 -10.76 9.93 2.61
C GLN A 342 -9.91 10.46 3.77
N ALA A 343 -8.84 11.21 3.48
CA ALA A 343 -8.09 11.96 4.49
C ALA A 343 -8.42 13.45 4.40
N SER A 344 -8.58 14.08 5.57
CA SER A 344 -8.73 15.53 5.68
C SER A 344 -7.38 16.24 5.54
N THR A 345 -7.39 17.50 5.12
CA THR A 345 -6.24 18.39 5.26
C THR A 345 -6.62 19.60 6.12
N SER A 346 -5.73 19.97 7.03
CA SER A 346 -5.87 21.16 7.86
C SER A 346 -5.06 22.36 7.38
N ASN A 347 -4.17 22.13 6.41
CA ASN A 347 -3.23 23.13 5.91
C ASN A 347 -3.20 23.07 4.38
N ALA A 348 -4.16 23.72 3.75
CA ALA A 348 -4.18 23.96 2.33
C ALA A 348 -4.01 25.45 2.05
N THR A 349 -3.32 25.82 1.00
CA THR A 349 -3.17 27.19 0.51
C THR A 349 -3.39 27.25 -0.99
N LEU A 350 -4.07 28.27 -1.45
CA LEU A 350 -4.12 28.63 -2.86
C LEU A 350 -2.91 29.50 -3.16
N GLN A 351 -2.18 29.16 -4.21
CA GLN A 351 -1.00 29.91 -4.67
C GLN A 351 -1.21 30.41 -6.09
N TYR A 352 -0.69 31.60 -6.38
CA TYR A 352 -0.59 32.15 -7.73
C TYR A 352 0.87 32.19 -8.17
N LEU A 353 1.13 31.64 -9.33
CA LEU A 353 2.45 31.53 -9.93
C LEU A 353 2.57 32.53 -11.08
N SER A 354 3.76 33.13 -11.20
CA SER A 354 4.13 33.93 -12.37
C SER A 354 4.18 33.08 -13.64
N SER A 355 4.29 33.74 -14.77
CA SER A 355 4.54 33.10 -16.07
C SER A 355 5.85 32.30 -16.14
N THR A 356 6.76 32.50 -15.16
CA THR A 356 8.03 31.74 -15.01
C THR A 356 7.89 30.59 -13.98
N GLY A 357 6.73 30.42 -13.37
CA GLY A 357 6.46 29.35 -12.37
C GLY A 357 6.84 29.72 -10.94
N ASP A 358 7.24 30.98 -10.68
CA ASP A 358 7.56 31.42 -9.30
C ASP A 358 6.30 31.77 -8.54
N VAL A 359 6.18 31.29 -7.28
CA VAL A 359 5.05 31.65 -6.40
C VAL A 359 5.12 33.14 -6.04
N THR A 360 4.17 33.95 -6.53
CA THR A 360 4.11 35.38 -6.30
C THR A 360 3.10 35.78 -5.25
N TRP A 361 2.13 34.92 -4.95
CA TRP A 361 1.13 35.12 -3.91
C TRP A 361 0.72 33.80 -3.29
N THR A 362 0.38 33.82 -1.99
CA THR A 362 -0.11 32.67 -1.24
C THR A 362 -1.24 33.12 -0.32
N SER A 363 -2.35 32.40 -0.32
CA SER A 363 -3.49 32.66 0.56
C SER A 363 -3.19 32.36 2.04
N SER A 364 -4.07 32.79 2.95
CA SER A 364 -4.16 32.17 4.26
C SER A 364 -4.46 30.67 4.12
N SER A 365 -4.01 29.86 5.11
CA SER A 365 -4.32 28.44 5.13
C SER A 365 -5.78 28.17 5.44
N PHE A 366 -6.31 27.09 4.87
CA PHE A 366 -7.66 26.60 5.10
C PHE A 366 -7.68 25.07 5.25
N SER A 367 -8.82 24.54 5.72
CA SER A 367 -9.04 23.11 5.93
C SER A 367 -10.12 22.60 4.98
N VAL A 368 -9.96 21.38 4.50
CA VAL A 368 -10.99 20.65 3.75
C VAL A 368 -11.10 19.25 4.32
N ASN A 369 -12.28 18.90 4.81
CA ASN A 369 -12.54 17.58 5.37
C ASN A 369 -12.61 16.51 4.27
N ALA A 370 -12.33 15.28 4.66
CA ALA A 370 -12.47 14.11 3.79
C ALA A 370 -13.85 14.04 3.14
N THR A 371 -13.91 13.63 1.88
CA THR A 371 -15.14 13.42 1.09
C THR A 371 -16.13 14.60 1.10
N ASN A 372 -15.63 15.82 1.30
CA ASN A 372 -16.45 17.01 1.44
C ASN A 372 -16.06 18.11 0.46
N SER A 373 -16.85 19.16 0.41
CA SER A 373 -16.53 20.40 -0.33
C SER A 373 -16.78 21.63 0.56
N SER A 374 -16.02 22.68 0.27
CA SER A 374 -16.05 23.93 1.03
C SER A 374 -16.00 25.13 0.11
N LEU A 375 -16.75 26.17 0.47
CA LEU A 375 -16.56 27.52 -0.06
C LEU A 375 -15.64 28.27 0.91
N VAL A 376 -14.48 28.67 0.43
CA VAL A 376 -13.45 29.34 1.25
C VAL A 376 -13.35 30.80 0.81
N GLU A 377 -13.59 31.71 1.74
CA GLU A 377 -13.38 33.16 1.51
C GLU A 377 -11.93 33.52 1.87
N ILE A 378 -11.23 34.14 0.94
CA ILE A 378 -9.81 34.47 1.05
C ILE A 378 -9.59 35.94 0.76
N ASP A 379 -8.79 36.61 1.62
CA ASP A 379 -8.33 37.97 1.34
C ASP A 379 -7.32 37.94 0.18
N SER A 380 -7.68 38.60 -0.92
CA SER A 380 -6.85 38.72 -2.14
C SER A 380 -6.32 40.14 -2.37
N SER A 381 -6.37 41.02 -1.35
CA SER A 381 -5.98 42.42 -1.46
C SER A 381 -4.56 42.67 -1.96
N ASN A 382 -3.64 41.70 -1.80
CA ASN A 382 -2.27 41.79 -2.26
C ASN A 382 -2.00 40.89 -3.48
N LEU A 383 -3.03 40.32 -4.09
CA LEU A 383 -2.90 39.51 -5.29
C LEU A 383 -2.66 40.44 -6.49
N SER A 384 -1.60 40.15 -7.24
CA SER A 384 -1.32 40.79 -8.53
C SER A 384 -1.20 39.70 -9.59
N MET A 385 -2.19 39.66 -10.47
CA MET A 385 -2.21 38.71 -11.58
C MET A 385 -1.50 39.28 -12.79
N GLU A 386 -0.83 38.44 -13.55
CA GLU A 386 -0.13 38.77 -14.79
C GLU A 386 -0.52 37.82 -15.93
N ASP A 387 -0.24 38.24 -17.16
CA ASP A 387 -0.48 37.39 -18.34
C ASP A 387 0.42 36.14 -18.29
N GLY A 388 -0.19 34.95 -18.45
CA GLY A 388 0.52 33.69 -18.44
C GLY A 388 0.81 33.13 -17.02
N GLY A 389 0.31 33.78 -15.98
CA GLY A 389 0.34 33.22 -14.63
C GLY A 389 -0.65 32.08 -14.48
N SER A 390 -0.45 31.25 -13.46
CA SER A 390 -1.25 30.06 -13.19
C SER A 390 -1.56 29.90 -11.71
N TRP A 391 -2.47 28.98 -11.41
CA TRP A 391 -2.88 28.66 -10.06
C TRP A 391 -2.44 27.27 -9.67
N GLN A 392 -2.12 27.07 -8.39
CA GLN A 392 -1.95 25.76 -7.80
C GLN A 392 -2.49 25.72 -6.37
N LEU A 393 -2.92 24.52 -5.95
CA LEU A 393 -3.10 24.18 -4.55
C LEU A 393 -1.80 23.63 -3.99
N TYR A 394 -1.43 24.08 -2.79
CA TYR A 394 -0.34 23.48 -2.01
C TYR A 394 -0.91 23.04 -0.68
N TYR A 395 -0.91 21.73 -0.40
CA TYR A 395 -1.59 21.21 0.77
C TYR A 395 -0.92 19.97 1.34
N GLN A 396 -1.19 19.76 2.61
CA GLN A 396 -0.78 18.60 3.36
C GLN A 396 -1.73 17.43 3.05
N ILE A 397 -1.18 16.30 2.64
CA ILE A 397 -2.00 15.17 2.16
C ILE A 397 -2.77 14.43 3.25
N ARG A 398 -2.39 14.61 4.54
CA ARG A 398 -3.07 14.10 5.73
C ARG A 398 -2.81 15.02 6.92
N VAL A 399 -3.67 14.96 7.94
CA VAL A 399 -3.51 15.74 9.18
C VAL A 399 -2.61 14.95 10.15
N ILE A 400 -1.32 14.87 9.84
CA ILE A 400 -0.31 14.31 10.74
C ILE A 400 0.96 15.17 10.73
N ASP A 401 1.78 15.09 11.79
CA ASP A 401 2.98 15.94 11.92
C ASP A 401 4.02 15.70 10.81
N SER A 402 4.13 14.47 10.34
CA SER A 402 5.05 14.05 9.27
C SER A 402 4.38 13.93 7.90
N ALA A 403 3.14 14.41 7.73
CA ALA A 403 2.45 14.34 6.45
C ALA A 403 3.20 15.10 5.35
N ARG A 404 3.20 14.50 4.16
CA ARG A 404 3.75 15.12 2.97
C ARG A 404 2.90 16.28 2.49
N TRP A 405 3.55 17.18 1.75
CA TRP A 405 2.90 18.27 1.04
C TRP A 405 2.95 18.01 -0.46
N VAL A 406 1.89 18.36 -1.15
CA VAL A 406 1.80 18.28 -2.61
C VAL A 406 1.39 19.60 -3.20
N SER A 407 1.82 19.82 -4.46
CA SER A 407 1.40 20.95 -5.27
C SER A 407 0.60 20.41 -6.45
N GLU A 408 -0.67 20.77 -6.53
CA GLU A 408 -1.56 20.35 -7.61
C GLU A 408 -1.92 21.54 -8.49
N PRO A 409 -1.65 21.51 -9.79
CA PRO A 409 -2.01 22.57 -10.71
C PRO A 409 -3.53 22.69 -10.84
N ILE A 410 -4.01 23.92 -11.02
CA ILE A 410 -5.44 24.18 -11.23
C ILE A 410 -5.64 24.56 -12.69
N GLU A 411 -6.41 23.76 -13.40
CA GLU A 411 -6.67 23.90 -14.84
C GLU A 411 -7.91 24.75 -15.17
N ILE A 412 -8.42 25.52 -14.21
CA ILE A 412 -9.57 26.41 -14.40
C ILE A 412 -9.14 27.87 -14.44
N GLU A 413 -9.83 28.68 -15.25
CA GLU A 413 -9.62 30.11 -15.27
C GLU A 413 -10.36 30.79 -14.10
N ALA A 414 -9.68 31.71 -13.41
CA ALA A 414 -10.32 32.53 -12.39
C ALA A 414 -11.29 33.54 -13.02
N ILE A 415 -12.49 33.62 -12.47
CA ILE A 415 -13.50 34.63 -12.89
C ILE A 415 -13.27 35.90 -12.09
N VAL A 416 -12.85 36.95 -12.76
CA VAL A 416 -12.66 38.27 -12.16
C VAL A 416 -13.92 39.12 -12.36
N SER A 417 -14.70 39.33 -11.30
CA SER A 417 -15.85 40.25 -11.32
C SER A 417 -15.36 41.69 -11.22
N THR A 418 -15.42 42.42 -12.31
CA THR A 418 -15.18 43.88 -12.25
C THR A 418 -16.44 44.56 -11.75
N ASN A 419 -16.41 45.09 -10.51
CA ASN A 419 -17.43 46.00 -9.98
C ASN A 419 -17.37 47.35 -10.72
N ASN A 420 -17.82 47.37 -11.98
CA ASN A 420 -18.14 48.63 -12.67
C ASN A 420 -19.67 48.69 -12.82
N GLU A 421 -20.27 49.64 -12.17
CA GLU A 421 -21.70 50.00 -12.30
C GLU A 421 -22.09 50.51 -13.70
N ASP A 422 -21.30 50.26 -14.73
CA ASP A 422 -21.61 50.63 -16.11
C ASP A 422 -20.99 49.60 -17.07
N SER A 423 -21.77 48.59 -17.46
CA SER A 423 -21.86 48.21 -18.88
C SER A 423 -22.65 46.91 -19.06
N ASN A 424 -23.73 47.00 -19.81
CA ASN A 424 -24.25 45.89 -20.61
C ASN A 424 -23.15 45.42 -21.59
N LEU A 425 -22.37 44.42 -21.25
CA LEU A 425 -21.55 43.73 -22.22
C LEU A 425 -21.88 42.24 -22.17
N LEU A 426 -22.46 41.76 -23.26
CA LEU A 426 -22.61 40.33 -23.58
C LEU A 426 -21.26 39.65 -23.51
N VAL A 427 -21.11 38.76 -22.54
CA VAL A 427 -19.98 37.85 -22.46
C VAL A 427 -20.12 36.85 -23.63
N GLY A 428 -19.15 36.87 -24.53
CA GLY A 428 -19.07 35.88 -25.60
C GLY A 428 -18.77 34.50 -25.01
N TYR A 429 -19.63 33.57 -25.29
CA TYR A 429 -19.41 32.16 -24.98
C TYR A 429 -18.15 31.65 -25.75
N GLY A 430 -17.09 31.40 -25.02
CA GLY A 430 -15.97 30.59 -25.52
C GLY A 430 -16.48 29.20 -25.83
N LEU A 431 -16.13 28.71 -27.01
CA LEU A 431 -16.55 27.41 -27.54
C LEU A 431 -16.10 26.27 -26.62
N PHE A 432 -17.04 25.69 -25.91
CA PHE A 432 -16.85 24.40 -25.25
C PHE A 432 -16.49 23.32 -26.27
N ASN A 433 -15.42 22.61 -26.05
CA ASN A 433 -15.08 21.39 -26.77
C ASN A 433 -15.96 20.25 -26.26
N PRO A 434 -16.88 19.65 -27.04
CA PRO A 434 -17.93 18.77 -26.52
C PRO A 434 -17.49 17.29 -26.46
N ILE A 435 -16.33 16.96 -25.91
CA ILE A 435 -15.85 15.56 -25.88
C ILE A 435 -15.84 14.94 -24.46
N THR A 436 -16.15 15.67 -23.39
CA THR A 436 -16.07 15.11 -22.02
C THR A 436 -17.39 14.98 -21.26
N ILE A 437 -18.55 15.00 -21.92
CA ILE A 437 -19.85 14.75 -21.28
C ILE A 437 -20.60 13.62 -21.97
N ILE A 438 -20.05 12.42 -22.04
CA ILE A 438 -20.75 11.17 -22.39
C ILE A 438 -20.36 10.03 -21.43
N GLY A 439 -20.17 10.30 -20.18
CA GLY A 439 -19.88 9.26 -19.19
C GLY A 439 -20.90 9.08 -18.07
N CYS A 440 -21.72 10.07 -17.75
CA CYS A 440 -22.55 10.05 -16.54
C CYS A 440 -24.07 10.06 -16.74
N LEU A 441 -24.62 9.77 -17.92
CA LEU A 441 -26.09 9.75 -18.17
C LEU A 441 -26.67 8.43 -18.68
N ALA A 442 -25.93 7.33 -18.60
CA ALA A 442 -26.39 6.02 -19.12
C ALA A 442 -26.80 5.01 -18.04
N VAL A 443 -26.79 5.32 -16.74
CA VAL A 443 -27.14 4.34 -15.69
C VAL A 443 -28.50 4.58 -15.01
N VAL A 444 -29.22 5.65 -15.31
CA VAL A 444 -30.55 5.95 -14.67
C VAL A 444 -31.76 5.54 -15.50
N SER A 445 -31.63 4.95 -16.69
CA SER A 445 -32.78 4.63 -17.56
C SER A 445 -33.08 3.14 -17.76
N LEU A 446 -32.53 2.22 -16.98
CA LEU A 446 -32.77 0.78 -17.11
C LEU A 446 -33.61 0.12 -15.99
N PHE A 447 -34.13 0.89 -15.04
CA PHE A 447 -35.07 0.37 -14.04
C PHE A 447 -36.38 1.17 -14.03
N LYS A 448 -37.12 1.15 -15.15
CA LYS A 448 -38.53 1.49 -15.17
C LYS A 448 -39.17 1.02 -16.47
N LYS A 449 -39.38 -0.30 -16.58
CA LYS A 449 -40.41 -0.88 -17.45
C LYS A 449 -40.53 -2.35 -17.08
N ASP A 450 -41.55 -2.66 -16.27
CA ASP A 450 -42.37 -3.86 -16.31
C ASP A 450 -43.28 -3.87 -15.08
N GLU A 451 -44.35 -3.08 -15.15
CA GLU A 451 -45.58 -3.27 -14.42
C GLU A 451 -46.68 -2.56 -15.19
N GLN A 452 -47.29 -3.31 -16.08
CA GLN A 452 -48.66 -3.16 -16.55
C GLN A 452 -48.83 -4.07 -17.77
N ASP A 453 -49.51 -5.17 -17.52
CA ASP A 453 -50.59 -5.78 -18.32
C ASP A 453 -50.73 -7.26 -17.97
N GLU A 454 -51.65 -7.56 -17.08
CA GLU A 454 -52.50 -8.77 -17.14
C GLU A 454 -53.83 -8.44 -16.47
N ASP A 455 -54.85 -8.26 -17.35
CA ASP A 455 -56.20 -8.61 -17.05
C ASP A 455 -56.42 -10.12 -17.14
#